data_f99a60d9315915047e2deeb0c49513d3
#
_entry.id   f99a60d9315915047e2deeb0c49513d3
#
_cell.length_a   1.000
_cell.length_b   1.000
_cell.length_c   1.000
_cell.angle_alpha   90.00
_cell.angle_beta   90.00
_cell.angle_gamma   90.00
#
_symmetry.space_group_name_H-M   'P 1'
#
loop_
_entity.id
_entity.type
_entity.pdbx_description
1 polymer ?
#
loop_
_entity_poly.entity_id
_entity_poly.type
_entity_poly.pdbx_seq_one_letter_code
_entity_poly.pdbx_strand_id
1 'polypeptide(L)'
;MSGAGGVDLLAETEDQTALRLLAREVAQREVAPRASQGDETGEVPPEVRKALAGADLLGVTIGERWGGLGLGDVEASIVLEEIARADVSSAICCQLVFNGPPRGIEHLGPAAMKERWLPAAADGEALISIGITEPDAGSAVQDMRASLTEDGPGRWRLNAYKNYSTLGHAAQGVLVWCRWPGGEGAKGIGAVVVPTDREGVSVTGRHKGMGIHAATEAELAFDAVEVTEDDILIAGEPGNTAAFKVLLGHLNHERCGNASMCLGAAQGAFEHAVRYMSERVVGGRPLADLQGLQWKLADMAVQLEGARLLLGRAVRLAGDGGTPPPLETALAKAAANLAAKFVCDEAMQIHGGYGYSREYPLERAYRDIRGLCFGAGTVEAQRNFIGLRVAAGGRTGSPGWRDA
;
A
#
# COMPACT_ATOMS: atom_id res chain seq x y z
N MET A 1 6.96 9.69 -43.80
CA MET A 1 7.30 8.40 -43.14
C MET A 1 6.29 8.19 -42.04
N SER A 2 5.30 7.36 -42.26
CA SER A 2 4.26 7.01 -41.28
C SER A 2 4.91 6.21 -40.20
N GLY A 3 4.92 6.77 -38.97
CA GLY A 3 5.45 6.10 -37.80
C GLY A 3 4.71 4.79 -37.57
N ALA A 4 5.44 3.68 -37.52
CA ALA A 4 4.95 2.49 -36.89
C ALA A 4 4.61 2.87 -35.42
N GLY A 5 3.31 2.90 -35.12
CA GLY A 5 2.85 3.15 -33.76
C GLY A 5 3.44 2.08 -32.85
N GLY A 6 4.45 2.45 -32.06
CA GLY A 6 4.97 1.59 -31.01
C GLY A 6 3.81 1.23 -30.07
N VAL A 7 3.69 -0.03 -29.70
CA VAL A 7 2.75 -0.45 -28.66
C VAL A 7 3.26 0.09 -27.33
N ASP A 8 2.62 1.12 -26.81
CA ASP A 8 2.87 1.56 -25.46
C ASP A 8 2.29 0.51 -24.49
N LEU A 9 3.17 -0.22 -23.82
CA LEU A 9 2.80 -1.27 -22.87
C LEU A 9 2.06 -0.75 -21.63
N LEU A 10 2.12 0.56 -21.39
CA LEU A 10 1.49 1.25 -20.27
C LEU A 10 0.38 2.22 -20.73
N ALA A 11 0.00 2.19 -22.03
CA ALA A 11 -1.07 3.03 -22.52
C ALA A 11 -2.31 2.97 -21.61
N GLU A 12 -2.78 4.14 -21.23
CA GLU A 12 -4.00 4.33 -20.46
C GLU A 12 -5.19 4.52 -21.43
N THR A 13 -6.35 4.03 -21.02
CA THR A 13 -7.61 4.35 -21.68
C THR A 13 -7.95 5.82 -21.46
N GLU A 14 -8.95 6.35 -22.18
CA GLU A 14 -9.45 7.70 -21.96
C GLU A 14 -9.94 7.89 -20.52
N ASP A 15 -10.66 6.90 -19.97
CA ASP A 15 -11.17 6.92 -18.58
C ASP A 15 -10.02 6.86 -17.56
N GLN A 16 -9.01 6.03 -17.78
CA GLN A 16 -7.81 5.97 -16.91
C GLN A 16 -7.03 7.29 -16.94
N THR A 17 -6.91 7.92 -18.11
CA THR A 17 -6.28 9.24 -18.24
C THR A 17 -7.10 10.31 -17.50
N ALA A 18 -8.43 10.30 -17.63
CA ALA A 18 -9.32 11.21 -16.90
C ALA A 18 -9.20 11.02 -15.38
N LEU A 19 -9.18 9.77 -14.91
CA LEU A 19 -8.99 9.44 -13.49
C LEU A 19 -7.64 9.94 -12.97
N ARG A 20 -6.55 9.76 -13.73
CA ARG A 20 -5.21 10.29 -13.40
C ARG A 20 -5.22 11.80 -13.25
N LEU A 21 -5.86 12.49 -14.18
CA LEU A 21 -5.96 13.97 -14.15
C LEU A 21 -6.75 14.44 -12.95
N LEU A 22 -7.87 13.80 -12.62
CA LEU A 22 -8.67 14.08 -11.43
C LEU A 22 -7.85 13.84 -10.14
N ALA A 23 -7.23 12.69 -10.02
CA ALA A 23 -6.41 12.35 -8.83
C ALA A 23 -5.25 13.34 -8.66
N ARG A 24 -4.60 13.75 -9.76
CA ARG A 24 -3.55 14.78 -9.77
C ARG A 24 -4.05 16.14 -9.32
N GLU A 25 -5.22 16.55 -9.81
CA GLU A 25 -5.84 17.84 -9.41
C GLU A 25 -6.12 17.86 -7.90
N VAL A 26 -6.77 16.80 -7.38
CA VAL A 26 -7.03 16.66 -5.94
C VAL A 26 -5.72 16.62 -5.15
N ALA A 27 -4.72 15.87 -5.61
CA ALA A 27 -3.40 15.81 -4.98
C ALA A 27 -2.75 17.20 -4.87
N GLN A 28 -2.79 17.99 -5.93
CA GLN A 28 -2.17 19.32 -5.97
C GLN A 28 -2.92 20.36 -5.15
N ARG A 29 -4.26 20.34 -5.18
CA ARG A 29 -5.09 21.38 -4.54
C ARG A 29 -5.37 21.09 -3.07
N GLU A 30 -5.56 19.82 -2.71
CA GLU A 30 -6.06 19.45 -1.40
C GLU A 30 -5.01 18.73 -0.54
N VAL A 31 -4.16 17.90 -1.13
CA VAL A 31 -3.18 17.09 -0.42
C VAL A 31 -1.87 17.84 -0.21
N ALA A 32 -1.22 18.28 -1.28
CA ALA A 32 0.11 18.89 -1.22
C ALA A 32 0.21 20.08 -0.25
N PRO A 33 -0.77 21.03 -0.20
CA PRO A 33 -0.69 22.17 0.71
C PRO A 33 -0.80 21.78 2.19
N ARG A 34 -1.34 20.60 2.50
CA ARG A 34 -1.59 20.13 3.87
C ARG A 34 -0.62 19.04 4.32
N ALA A 35 0.26 18.58 3.45
CA ALA A 35 1.16 17.47 3.73
C ALA A 35 2.16 17.76 4.88
N SER A 36 2.70 18.99 4.97
CA SER A 36 3.54 19.39 6.09
C SER A 36 2.78 19.45 7.41
N GLN A 37 1.54 19.95 7.40
CA GLN A 37 0.68 19.94 8.58
C GLN A 37 0.45 18.50 9.07
N GLY A 38 0.16 17.56 8.16
CA GLY A 38 -0.01 16.14 8.52
C GLY A 38 1.26 15.54 9.13
N ASP A 39 2.43 15.82 8.55
CA ASP A 39 3.73 15.37 9.08
C ASP A 39 4.02 15.92 10.48
N GLU A 40 3.63 17.17 10.76
CA GLU A 40 3.83 17.81 12.06
C GLU A 40 2.83 17.35 13.12
N THR A 41 1.55 17.22 12.76
CA THR A 41 0.50 16.83 13.72
C THR A 41 0.43 15.34 13.98
N GLY A 42 0.97 14.53 13.06
CA GLY A 42 0.91 13.07 13.13
C GLY A 42 -0.47 12.51 12.73
N GLU A 43 -1.28 13.28 11.98
CA GLU A 43 -2.60 12.88 11.54
C GLU A 43 -2.90 13.40 10.14
N VAL A 44 -3.57 12.60 9.32
CA VAL A 44 -4.06 13.07 8.02
C VAL A 44 -5.13 14.12 8.24
N PRO A 45 -4.95 15.35 7.73
CA PRO A 45 -5.95 16.41 7.90
C PRO A 45 -7.33 15.96 7.43
N PRO A 46 -8.41 16.19 8.20
CA PRO A 46 -9.76 15.76 7.84
C PRO A 46 -10.23 16.28 6.47
N GLU A 47 -9.77 17.48 6.09
CA GLU A 47 -10.07 18.11 4.80
C GLU A 47 -9.54 17.27 3.63
N VAL A 48 -8.36 16.65 3.78
CA VAL A 48 -7.78 15.76 2.77
C VAL A 48 -8.68 14.55 2.55
N ARG A 49 -9.08 13.87 3.64
CA ARG A 49 -9.96 12.70 3.56
C ARG A 49 -11.32 13.05 2.97
N LYS A 50 -11.89 14.21 3.37
CA LYS A 50 -13.14 14.72 2.82
C LYS A 50 -13.03 15.05 1.32
N ALA A 51 -11.93 15.65 0.89
CA ALA A 51 -11.70 15.96 -0.53
C ALA A 51 -11.55 14.70 -1.37
N LEU A 52 -10.83 13.68 -0.86
CA LEU A 52 -10.69 12.37 -1.52
C LEU A 52 -12.03 11.65 -1.65
N ALA A 53 -12.85 11.63 -0.59
CA ALA A 53 -14.17 11.05 -0.62
C ALA A 53 -15.12 11.81 -1.58
N GLY A 54 -15.12 13.14 -1.52
CA GLY A 54 -15.96 13.99 -2.38
C GLY A 54 -15.60 13.95 -3.88
N ALA A 55 -14.43 13.39 -4.22
CA ALA A 55 -13.99 13.12 -5.59
C ALA A 55 -14.10 11.64 -5.97
N ASP A 56 -14.78 10.81 -5.18
CA ASP A 56 -14.93 9.36 -5.32
C ASP A 56 -13.59 8.59 -5.33
N LEU A 57 -12.52 9.24 -4.87
CA LEU A 57 -11.18 8.67 -4.88
C LEU A 57 -10.89 7.75 -3.67
N LEU A 58 -11.81 7.54 -2.75
CA LEU A 58 -11.69 6.53 -1.68
C LEU A 58 -12.35 5.21 -2.08
N GLY A 59 -13.44 5.24 -2.85
CA GLY A 59 -14.18 4.05 -3.25
C GLY A 59 -13.73 3.39 -4.55
N VAL A 60 -12.52 3.66 -5.05
CA VAL A 60 -12.07 3.25 -6.40
C VAL A 60 -12.30 1.76 -6.68
N THR A 61 -11.97 0.88 -5.76
CA THR A 61 -12.09 -0.59 -5.94
C THR A 61 -13.31 -1.20 -5.28
N ILE A 62 -14.08 -0.42 -4.54
CA ILE A 62 -15.35 -0.86 -3.94
C ILE A 62 -16.43 -0.86 -5.02
N GLY A 63 -17.23 -1.93 -5.10
CA GLY A 63 -18.26 -2.07 -6.12
C GLY A 63 -19.32 -0.98 -6.06
N GLU A 64 -19.89 -0.62 -7.22
CA GLU A 64 -20.90 0.45 -7.38
C GLU A 64 -22.09 0.31 -6.44
N ARG A 65 -22.56 -0.91 -6.21
CA ARG A 65 -23.67 -1.20 -5.28
C ARG A 65 -23.39 -0.77 -3.84
N TRP A 66 -22.12 -0.52 -3.47
CA TRP A 66 -21.68 -0.08 -2.17
C TRP A 66 -21.23 1.39 -2.15
N GLY A 67 -21.49 2.13 -3.24
CA GLY A 67 -21.11 3.53 -3.37
C GLY A 67 -19.70 3.79 -3.91
N GLY A 68 -18.97 2.75 -4.35
CA GLY A 68 -17.66 2.89 -4.99
C GLY A 68 -17.73 2.93 -6.50
N LEU A 69 -16.56 2.88 -7.16
CA LEU A 69 -16.44 2.91 -8.62
C LEU A 69 -16.32 1.53 -9.26
N GLY A 70 -16.08 0.46 -8.49
CA GLY A 70 -15.96 -0.91 -8.99
C GLY A 70 -14.76 -1.15 -9.91
N LEU A 71 -13.72 -0.30 -9.83
CA LEU A 71 -12.55 -0.36 -10.70
C LEU A 71 -11.49 -1.36 -10.20
N GLY A 72 -10.45 -1.56 -11.01
CA GLY A 72 -9.44 -2.60 -10.77
C GLY A 72 -8.12 -2.10 -10.17
N ASP A 73 -7.10 -2.99 -10.22
CA ASP A 73 -5.76 -2.69 -9.69
C ASP A 73 -5.02 -1.64 -10.52
N VAL A 74 -5.33 -1.49 -11.80
CA VAL A 74 -4.73 -0.47 -12.67
C VAL A 74 -5.16 0.91 -12.19
N GLU A 75 -6.45 1.13 -11.98
CA GLU A 75 -7.01 2.41 -11.54
C GLU A 75 -6.60 2.73 -10.10
N ALA A 76 -6.62 1.73 -9.22
CA ALA A 76 -6.07 1.88 -7.86
C ALA A 76 -4.60 2.32 -7.88
N SER A 77 -3.79 1.73 -8.78
CA SER A 77 -2.38 2.09 -8.96
C SER A 77 -2.21 3.52 -9.44
N ILE A 78 -3.03 3.96 -10.41
CA ILE A 78 -3.05 5.33 -10.94
C ILE A 78 -3.32 6.35 -9.82
N VAL A 79 -4.38 6.13 -9.05
CA VAL A 79 -4.76 7.06 -7.97
C VAL A 79 -3.69 7.10 -6.88
N LEU A 80 -3.18 5.94 -6.45
CA LEU A 80 -2.14 5.88 -5.43
C LEU A 80 -0.83 6.55 -5.87
N GLU A 81 -0.44 6.42 -7.13
CA GLU A 81 0.74 7.10 -7.68
C GLU A 81 0.57 8.62 -7.60
N GLU A 82 -0.58 9.16 -8.04
CA GLU A 82 -0.81 10.61 -8.06
C GLU A 82 -0.95 11.22 -6.65
N ILE A 83 -1.62 10.53 -5.72
CA ILE A 83 -1.74 11.01 -4.33
C ILE A 83 -0.38 10.93 -3.62
N ALA A 84 0.36 9.82 -3.76
CA ALA A 84 1.67 9.66 -3.13
C ALA A 84 2.73 10.63 -3.67
N ARG A 85 2.57 11.12 -4.89
CA ARG A 85 3.40 12.17 -5.48
C ARG A 85 3.36 13.47 -4.68
N ALA A 86 2.24 13.73 -3.99
CA ALA A 86 2.06 14.87 -3.10
C ALA A 86 2.36 14.52 -1.63
N ASP A 87 1.84 13.37 -1.16
CA ASP A 87 1.99 12.93 0.22
C ASP A 87 1.74 11.42 0.38
N VAL A 88 2.72 10.71 0.93
CA VAL A 88 2.66 9.26 1.15
C VAL A 88 1.64 8.89 2.22
N SER A 89 1.53 9.65 3.29
CA SER A 89 0.59 9.36 4.37
C SER A 89 -0.86 9.42 3.92
N SER A 90 -1.21 10.40 3.07
CA SER A 90 -2.52 10.51 2.44
C SER A 90 -2.81 9.34 1.49
N ALA A 91 -1.79 8.91 0.73
CA ALA A 91 -1.91 7.73 -0.14
C ALA A 91 -2.12 6.44 0.64
N ILE A 92 -1.54 6.31 1.84
CA ILE A 92 -1.76 5.16 2.74
C ILE A 92 -3.23 5.10 3.19
N CYS A 93 -3.89 6.24 3.45
CA CYS A 93 -5.33 6.25 3.73
C CYS A 93 -6.13 5.66 2.56
N CYS A 94 -5.82 6.07 1.31
CA CYS A 94 -6.42 5.49 0.11
C CYS A 94 -6.11 3.99 0.00
N GLN A 95 -4.87 3.60 0.22
CA GLN A 95 -4.42 2.21 0.17
C GLN A 95 -5.22 1.29 1.10
N LEU A 96 -5.49 1.75 2.34
CA LEU A 96 -6.28 0.97 3.30
C LEU A 96 -7.71 0.72 2.81
N VAL A 97 -8.28 1.65 2.04
CA VAL A 97 -9.61 1.47 1.45
C VAL A 97 -9.57 0.65 0.17
N PHE A 98 -8.62 0.91 -0.73
CA PHE A 98 -8.58 0.27 -2.05
C PHE A 98 -8.16 -1.20 -2.00
N ASN A 99 -7.02 -1.46 -1.40
CA ASN A 99 -6.31 -2.73 -1.48
C ASN A 99 -6.27 -3.45 -0.13
N GLY A 100 -6.71 -2.77 0.92
CA GLY A 100 -6.73 -3.28 2.28
C GLY A 100 -8.01 -4.07 2.63
N PRO A 101 -8.46 -3.99 3.89
CA PRO A 101 -9.57 -4.78 4.39
C PRO A 101 -10.87 -4.67 3.60
N PRO A 102 -11.34 -3.49 3.10
CA PRO A 102 -12.60 -3.41 2.35
C PRO A 102 -12.63 -4.32 1.12
N ARG A 103 -11.52 -4.42 0.38
CA ARG A 103 -11.44 -5.34 -0.76
C ARG A 103 -11.57 -6.80 -0.34
N GLY A 104 -10.93 -7.19 0.77
CA GLY A 104 -11.09 -8.53 1.35
C GLY A 104 -12.52 -8.79 1.80
N ILE A 105 -13.17 -7.81 2.43
CA ILE A 105 -14.56 -7.87 2.86
C ILE A 105 -15.48 -8.08 1.67
N GLU A 106 -15.30 -7.33 0.59
CA GLU A 106 -16.15 -7.47 -0.61
C GLU A 106 -16.04 -8.85 -1.25
N HIS A 107 -14.83 -9.40 -1.33
CA HIS A 107 -14.62 -10.70 -1.97
C HIS A 107 -15.02 -11.90 -1.09
N LEU A 108 -14.74 -11.84 0.21
CA LEU A 108 -14.80 -12.99 1.11
C LEU A 108 -15.86 -12.86 2.21
N GLY A 109 -16.20 -11.64 2.62
CA GLY A 109 -17.06 -11.39 3.78
C GLY A 109 -18.51 -11.84 3.58
N PRO A 110 -19.21 -12.17 4.67
CA PRO A 110 -20.67 -12.40 4.65
C PRO A 110 -21.44 -11.10 4.34
N ALA A 111 -22.70 -11.22 3.95
CA ALA A 111 -23.55 -10.10 3.55
C ALA A 111 -23.60 -8.98 4.61
N ALA A 112 -23.84 -9.35 5.86
CA ALA A 112 -23.91 -8.39 6.99
C ALA A 112 -22.61 -7.58 7.15
N MET A 113 -21.45 -8.21 6.97
CA MET A 113 -20.16 -7.53 7.02
C MET A 113 -20.00 -6.53 5.86
N LYS A 114 -20.40 -6.91 4.64
CA LYS A 114 -20.35 -6.03 3.46
C LYS A 114 -21.26 -4.82 3.64
N GLU A 115 -22.50 -5.03 4.06
CA GLU A 115 -23.48 -3.97 4.31
C GLU A 115 -23.03 -2.99 5.39
N ARG A 116 -22.34 -3.49 6.41
CA ARG A 116 -21.83 -2.66 7.50
C ARG A 116 -20.65 -1.79 7.08
N TRP A 117 -19.68 -2.35 6.36
CA TRP A 117 -18.37 -1.74 6.21
C TRP A 117 -18.13 -1.06 4.86
N LEU A 118 -18.66 -1.61 3.76
CA LEU A 118 -18.28 -1.12 2.42
C LEU A 118 -18.84 0.27 2.10
N PRO A 119 -20.11 0.60 2.38
CA PRO A 119 -20.61 1.96 2.13
C PRO A 119 -19.85 3.00 2.93
N ALA A 120 -19.69 2.77 4.24
CA ALA A 120 -18.99 3.70 5.11
C ALA A 120 -17.48 3.86 4.75
N ALA A 121 -16.85 2.82 4.19
CA ALA A 121 -15.48 2.92 3.69
C ALA A 121 -15.42 3.73 2.39
N ALA A 122 -16.35 3.54 1.45
CA ALA A 122 -16.41 4.30 0.20
C ALA A 122 -16.61 5.80 0.45
N ASP A 123 -17.51 6.16 1.38
CA ASP A 123 -17.77 7.54 1.79
C ASP A 123 -16.68 8.15 2.68
N GLY A 124 -15.67 7.37 3.05
CA GLY A 124 -14.61 7.82 3.95
C GLY A 124 -15.04 7.97 5.42
N GLU A 125 -16.20 7.50 5.82
CA GLU A 125 -16.69 7.54 7.20
C GLU A 125 -16.05 6.47 8.08
N ALA A 126 -15.74 5.29 7.50
CA ALA A 126 -15.06 4.22 8.20
C ALA A 126 -13.68 3.96 7.61
N LEU A 127 -12.71 3.78 8.49
CA LEU A 127 -11.39 3.26 8.20
C LEU A 127 -11.25 1.89 8.86
N ILE A 128 -10.79 0.91 8.11
CA ILE A 128 -10.55 -0.43 8.63
C ILE A 128 -9.05 -0.71 8.57
N SER A 129 -8.43 -0.82 9.73
CA SER A 129 -7.01 -1.15 9.85
C SER A 129 -6.78 -2.65 9.66
N ILE A 130 -5.51 -3.05 9.54
CA ILE A 130 -5.13 -4.46 9.43
C ILE A 130 -4.17 -4.85 10.54
N GLY A 131 -4.49 -5.92 11.26
CA GLY A 131 -3.69 -6.50 12.34
C GLY A 131 -3.14 -7.87 11.95
N ILE A 132 -1.91 -7.91 11.42
CA ILE A 132 -1.21 -9.15 11.03
C ILE A 132 -0.01 -9.36 11.95
N THR A 133 0.91 -8.40 11.97
CA THR A 133 2.20 -8.47 12.65
C THR A 133 2.05 -8.52 14.16
N GLU A 134 2.89 -9.33 14.80
CA GLU A 134 3.02 -9.42 16.26
C GLU A 134 4.47 -9.17 16.66
N PRO A 135 4.78 -8.89 17.95
CA PRO A 135 6.15 -8.64 18.40
C PRO A 135 7.14 -9.73 17.97
N ASP A 136 6.73 -11.00 18.03
CA ASP A 136 7.57 -12.16 17.70
C ASP A 136 7.28 -12.76 16.31
N ALA A 137 6.30 -12.22 15.56
CA ALA A 137 5.86 -12.74 14.26
C ALA A 137 5.70 -11.61 13.22
N GLY A 138 6.82 -11.13 12.69
CA GLY A 138 6.88 -10.18 11.59
C GLY A 138 6.88 -10.87 10.23
N SER A 139 8.07 -11.16 9.67
CA SER A 139 8.18 -11.85 8.38
C SER A 139 7.71 -13.31 8.43
N ALA A 140 7.82 -13.97 9.58
CA ALA A 140 7.31 -15.31 9.84
C ALA A 140 5.87 -15.25 10.37
N VAL A 141 4.94 -14.74 9.55
CA VAL A 141 3.53 -14.50 9.93
C VAL A 141 2.84 -15.76 10.47
N GLN A 142 3.26 -16.95 10.01
CA GLN A 142 2.71 -18.23 10.47
C GLN A 142 3.01 -18.53 11.94
N ASP A 143 3.93 -17.80 12.57
CA ASP A 143 4.31 -17.99 13.99
C ASP A 143 3.46 -17.13 14.95
N MET A 144 2.41 -16.44 14.43
CA MET A 144 1.51 -15.60 15.23
C MET A 144 0.89 -16.36 16.40
N ARG A 145 0.67 -15.65 17.50
CA ARG A 145 0.02 -16.14 18.74
C ARG A 145 -1.45 -15.76 18.81
N ALA A 146 -1.89 -14.75 18.07
CA ALA A 146 -3.30 -14.36 18.01
C ALA A 146 -4.18 -15.58 17.74
N SER A 147 -5.19 -15.79 18.58
CA SER A 147 -6.02 -17.00 18.53
C SER A 147 -7.45 -16.74 18.93
N LEU A 148 -8.34 -17.57 18.41
CA LEU A 148 -9.72 -17.72 18.85
C LEU A 148 -9.84 -18.89 19.82
N THR A 149 -10.67 -18.74 20.85
CA THR A 149 -11.13 -19.82 21.74
C THR A 149 -12.64 -19.90 21.63
N GLU A 150 -13.19 -21.11 21.58
CA GLU A 150 -14.64 -21.32 21.52
C GLU A 150 -15.33 -20.82 22.82
N ASP A 151 -16.44 -20.10 22.67
CA ASP A 151 -17.27 -19.57 23.74
C ASP A 151 -18.76 -19.88 23.51
N GLY A 152 -19.03 -21.12 23.11
CA GLY A 152 -20.34 -21.64 22.77
C GLY A 152 -20.60 -21.69 21.24
N PRO A 153 -21.75 -22.20 20.84
CA PRO A 153 -22.08 -22.37 19.41
C PRO A 153 -22.08 -21.04 18.66
N GLY A 154 -21.29 -20.96 17.59
CA GLY A 154 -21.19 -19.75 16.74
C GLY A 154 -20.55 -18.52 17.41
N ARG A 155 -19.85 -18.73 18.53
CA ARG A 155 -19.15 -17.64 19.26
C ARG A 155 -17.76 -18.04 19.67
N TRP A 156 -16.87 -17.05 19.65
CA TRP A 156 -15.46 -17.19 20.01
C TRP A 156 -14.99 -15.99 20.82
N ARG A 157 -13.86 -16.15 21.52
CA ARG A 157 -13.09 -15.07 22.14
C ARG A 157 -11.77 -14.91 21.43
N LEU A 158 -11.50 -13.69 20.93
CA LEU A 158 -10.24 -13.31 20.31
C LEU A 158 -9.27 -12.81 21.38
N ASN A 159 -8.08 -13.41 21.42
CA ASN A 159 -6.93 -12.91 22.16
C ASN A 159 -5.80 -12.63 21.18
N ALA A 160 -5.34 -11.39 21.12
CA ALA A 160 -4.29 -10.96 20.21
C ALA A 160 -3.55 -9.73 20.71
N TYR A 161 -2.30 -9.59 20.30
CA TYR A 161 -1.55 -8.34 20.41
C TYR A 161 -0.92 -8.05 19.05
N LYS A 162 -1.35 -6.98 18.40
CA LYS A 162 -0.93 -6.65 17.03
C LYS A 162 -0.09 -5.39 17.02
N ASN A 163 1.07 -5.49 16.36
CA ASN A 163 1.99 -4.40 16.12
C ASN A 163 1.83 -3.87 14.69
N TYR A 164 2.24 -2.63 14.48
CA TYR A 164 2.28 -2.01 13.16
C TYR A 164 0.94 -2.06 12.42
N SER A 165 -0.17 -1.83 13.18
CA SER A 165 -1.50 -1.68 12.59
C SER A 165 -1.66 -0.25 12.07
N THR A 166 -1.55 -0.07 10.76
CA THR A 166 -1.59 1.24 10.10
C THR A 166 -2.89 1.98 10.42
N LEU A 167 -2.78 3.21 10.97
CA LEU A 167 -3.92 4.02 11.42
C LEU A 167 -4.86 3.30 12.42
N GLY A 168 -4.41 2.24 13.08
CA GLY A 168 -5.24 1.47 14.00
C GLY A 168 -5.82 2.28 15.16
N HIS A 169 -5.16 3.37 15.54
CA HIS A 169 -5.63 4.30 16.58
C HIS A 169 -6.83 5.15 16.15
N ALA A 170 -7.07 5.31 14.85
CA ALA A 170 -8.14 6.11 14.27
C ALA A 170 -9.17 5.26 13.51
N ALA A 171 -8.97 3.94 13.44
CA ALA A 171 -9.82 3.02 12.70
C ALA A 171 -11.13 2.70 13.46
N GLN A 172 -12.22 2.49 12.74
CA GLN A 172 -13.51 2.04 13.25
C GLN A 172 -13.59 0.51 13.28
N GLY A 173 -12.73 -0.18 12.53
CA GLY A 173 -12.64 -1.63 12.52
C GLY A 173 -11.20 -2.10 12.30
N VAL A 174 -10.94 -3.34 12.66
CA VAL A 174 -9.65 -3.99 12.41
C VAL A 174 -9.88 -5.37 11.82
N LEU A 175 -9.27 -5.63 10.67
CA LEU A 175 -9.14 -6.98 10.13
C LEU A 175 -7.97 -7.66 10.84
N VAL A 176 -8.26 -8.66 11.66
CA VAL A 176 -7.29 -9.36 12.50
C VAL A 176 -7.06 -10.76 11.97
N TRP A 177 -5.81 -11.06 11.61
CA TRP A 177 -5.42 -12.44 11.33
C TRP A 177 -5.19 -13.17 12.64
N CYS A 178 -5.80 -14.33 12.78
CA CYS A 178 -5.72 -15.13 14.01
C CYS A 178 -5.85 -16.62 13.70
N ARG A 179 -5.54 -17.43 14.67
CA ARG A 179 -5.56 -18.88 14.59
C ARG A 179 -6.87 -19.42 15.18
N TRP A 180 -7.48 -20.33 14.47
CA TRP A 180 -8.63 -21.13 14.92
C TRP A 180 -8.20 -22.21 15.93
N PRO A 181 -9.11 -22.67 16.80
CA PRO A 181 -8.84 -23.73 17.76
C PRO A 181 -8.25 -24.97 17.10
N GLY A 182 -7.16 -25.52 17.68
CA GLY A 182 -6.46 -26.69 17.14
C GLY A 182 -5.56 -26.43 15.92
N GLY A 183 -5.42 -25.18 15.48
CA GLY A 183 -4.51 -24.81 14.38
C GLY A 183 -3.05 -24.69 14.83
N GLU A 184 -2.09 -25.02 13.96
CA GLU A 184 -0.64 -24.93 14.20
C GLU A 184 0.11 -24.39 12.98
N GLY A 185 1.12 -23.55 13.19
CA GLY A 185 1.91 -22.93 12.11
C GLY A 185 1.01 -22.16 11.14
N ALA A 186 1.11 -22.39 9.85
CA ALA A 186 0.23 -21.79 8.83
C ALA A 186 -1.16 -22.45 8.77
N LYS A 187 -1.36 -23.60 9.42
CA LYS A 187 -2.62 -24.31 9.42
C LYS A 187 -3.56 -23.73 10.48
N GLY A 188 -4.80 -23.51 10.11
CA GLY A 188 -5.79 -22.93 11.00
C GLY A 188 -5.73 -21.39 11.11
N ILE A 189 -4.90 -20.70 10.33
CA ILE A 189 -4.92 -19.23 10.26
C ILE A 189 -6.07 -18.82 9.34
N GLY A 190 -6.90 -17.89 9.86
CA GLY A 190 -7.96 -17.19 9.16
C GLY A 190 -7.97 -15.72 9.57
N ALA A 191 -9.10 -15.04 9.36
CA ALA A 191 -9.23 -13.63 9.69
C ALA A 191 -10.65 -13.27 10.12
N VAL A 192 -10.74 -12.32 11.04
CA VAL A 192 -11.99 -11.72 11.52
C VAL A 192 -11.93 -10.20 11.35
N VAL A 193 -13.08 -9.54 11.25
CA VAL A 193 -13.19 -8.07 11.25
C VAL A 193 -13.88 -7.64 12.53
N VAL A 194 -13.15 -6.94 13.40
CA VAL A 194 -13.61 -6.53 14.73
C VAL A 194 -13.80 -5.02 14.79
N PRO A 195 -14.96 -4.51 15.23
CA PRO A 195 -15.13 -3.08 15.55
C PRO A 195 -14.20 -2.64 16.69
N THR A 196 -13.62 -1.45 16.58
CA THR A 196 -12.67 -0.94 17.58
C THR A 196 -13.31 -0.48 18.88
N ASP A 197 -14.64 -0.23 18.87
CA ASP A 197 -15.45 0.12 20.04
C ASP A 197 -15.92 -1.10 20.86
N ARG A 198 -15.63 -2.33 20.38
CA ARG A 198 -16.02 -3.56 21.07
C ARG A 198 -15.22 -3.73 22.36
N GLU A 199 -15.90 -4.19 23.42
CA GLU A 199 -15.26 -4.50 24.72
C GLU A 199 -14.06 -5.44 24.53
N GLY A 200 -12.94 -5.13 25.19
CA GLY A 200 -11.69 -5.87 25.11
C GLY A 200 -10.73 -5.38 24.00
N VAL A 201 -11.15 -4.47 23.11
CA VAL A 201 -10.26 -3.83 22.13
C VAL A 201 -9.64 -2.59 22.74
N SER A 202 -8.33 -2.43 22.60
CA SER A 202 -7.63 -1.23 23.07
C SER A 202 -6.42 -0.88 22.20
N VAL A 203 -6.17 0.42 22.09
CA VAL A 203 -4.93 0.98 21.53
C VAL A 203 -3.93 1.10 22.66
N THR A 204 -2.86 0.33 22.64
CA THR A 204 -1.84 0.28 23.69
C THR A 204 -0.66 1.20 23.41
N GLY A 205 -0.46 1.61 22.17
CA GLY A 205 0.61 2.50 21.77
C GLY A 205 0.50 3.00 20.32
N ARG A 206 1.30 4.02 20.02
CA ARG A 206 1.54 4.52 18.65
C ARG A 206 3.04 4.55 18.39
N HIS A 207 3.48 4.01 17.29
CA HIS A 207 4.89 4.02 16.92
C HIS A 207 5.34 5.42 16.48
N LYS A 208 6.52 5.81 16.91
CA LYS A 208 7.17 7.05 16.46
C LYS A 208 8.14 6.69 15.34
N GLY A 209 7.64 6.63 14.12
CA GLY A 209 8.43 6.33 12.93
C GLY A 209 9.37 7.45 12.52
N MET A 210 10.31 7.15 11.64
CA MET A 210 11.18 8.12 10.97
C MET A 210 10.39 9.00 9.99
N GLY A 211 9.38 8.43 9.32
CA GLY A 211 8.47 9.06 8.36
C GLY A 211 7.07 8.50 8.51
N ILE A 212 6.20 8.83 7.56
CA ILE A 212 4.79 8.41 7.53
C ILE A 212 4.07 8.87 8.80
N HIS A 213 4.39 10.06 9.28
CA HIS A 213 3.92 10.53 10.58
C HIS A 213 2.41 10.66 10.64
N ALA A 214 1.75 11.08 9.54
CA ALA A 214 0.31 11.25 9.52
C ALA A 214 -0.48 9.94 9.36
N ALA A 215 0.17 8.85 8.92
CA ALA A 215 -0.42 7.53 8.84
C ALA A 215 0.32 6.51 9.73
N THR A 216 0.54 6.91 10.99
CA THR A 216 1.38 6.16 11.93
C THR A 216 0.77 4.81 12.29
N GLU A 217 1.64 3.90 12.65
CA GLU A 217 1.31 2.55 13.08
C GLU A 217 0.90 2.52 14.55
N ALA A 218 -0.11 1.71 14.88
CA ALA A 218 -0.60 1.51 16.23
C ALA A 218 -0.28 0.10 16.74
N GLU A 219 -0.23 -0.01 18.06
CA GLU A 219 -0.24 -1.27 18.79
C GLU A 219 -1.66 -1.50 19.31
N LEU A 220 -2.22 -2.68 19.02
CA LEU A 220 -3.59 -3.04 19.37
C LEU A 220 -3.60 -4.31 20.21
N ALA A 221 -4.31 -4.27 21.33
CA ALA A 221 -4.60 -5.43 22.15
C ALA A 221 -6.07 -5.83 22.05
N PHE A 222 -6.30 -7.14 22.02
CA PHE A 222 -7.60 -7.79 21.99
C PHE A 222 -7.62 -8.77 23.17
N ASP A 223 -8.40 -8.47 24.20
CA ASP A 223 -8.50 -9.26 25.42
C ASP A 223 -9.89 -9.86 25.52
N ALA A 224 -9.99 -11.16 25.27
CA ALA A 224 -11.23 -11.93 25.26
C ALA A 224 -12.37 -11.27 24.46
N VAL A 225 -12.04 -10.62 23.34
CA VAL A 225 -13.01 -9.91 22.50
C VAL A 225 -13.98 -10.89 21.88
N GLU A 226 -15.28 -10.63 22.03
CA GLU A 226 -16.32 -11.48 21.45
C GLU A 226 -16.26 -11.41 19.89
N VAL A 227 -16.31 -12.59 19.27
CA VAL A 227 -16.36 -12.78 17.82
C VAL A 227 -17.54 -13.69 17.51
N THR A 228 -18.36 -13.29 16.55
CA THR A 228 -19.52 -14.04 16.05
C THR A 228 -19.29 -14.47 14.60
N GLU A 229 -20.21 -15.26 14.05
CA GLU A 229 -20.15 -15.67 12.63
C GLU A 229 -20.13 -14.48 11.68
N ASP A 230 -20.81 -13.39 12.00
CA ASP A 230 -20.86 -12.16 11.19
C ASP A 230 -19.53 -11.40 11.15
N ASP A 231 -18.64 -11.66 12.10
CA ASP A 231 -17.31 -11.06 12.16
C ASP A 231 -16.25 -11.88 11.40
N ILE A 232 -16.58 -13.11 10.96
CA ILE A 232 -15.63 -13.99 10.29
C ILE A 232 -15.49 -13.57 8.82
N LEU A 233 -14.31 -13.11 8.42
CA LEU A 233 -13.98 -12.87 7.02
C LEU A 233 -13.70 -14.17 6.29
N ILE A 234 -12.84 -14.99 6.87
CA ILE A 234 -12.50 -16.33 6.38
C ILE A 234 -12.07 -17.20 7.56
N ALA A 235 -12.74 -18.34 7.73
CA ALA A 235 -12.42 -19.26 8.81
C ALA A 235 -11.13 -20.04 8.54
N GLY A 236 -10.30 -20.16 9.56
CA GLY A 236 -9.16 -21.06 9.54
C GLY A 236 -9.60 -22.49 9.88
N GLU A 237 -9.04 -23.47 9.17
CA GLU A 237 -9.30 -24.89 9.42
C GLU A 237 -8.06 -25.59 9.99
N PRO A 238 -8.16 -26.27 11.15
CA PRO A 238 -7.05 -27.07 11.68
C PRO A 238 -6.57 -28.09 10.64
N GLY A 239 -5.26 -28.19 10.45
CA GLY A 239 -4.67 -29.09 9.46
C GLY A 239 -4.64 -28.54 8.02
N ASN A 240 -5.31 -27.41 7.73
CA ASN A 240 -5.44 -26.84 6.38
C ASN A 240 -4.83 -25.43 6.31
N THR A 241 -4.20 -25.09 5.17
CA THR A 241 -3.59 -23.77 4.89
C THR A 241 -4.37 -22.96 3.85
N ALA A 242 -5.56 -23.38 3.44
CA ALA A 242 -6.31 -22.75 2.34
C ALA A 242 -6.63 -21.28 2.66
N ALA A 243 -7.22 -21.00 3.81
CA ALA A 243 -7.56 -19.63 4.24
C ALA A 243 -6.30 -18.75 4.30
N PHE A 244 -5.22 -19.24 4.88
CA PHE A 244 -3.94 -18.52 4.92
C PHE A 244 -3.40 -18.17 3.53
N LYS A 245 -3.49 -19.09 2.57
CA LYS A 245 -3.08 -18.83 1.18
C LYS A 245 -3.96 -17.78 0.50
N VAL A 246 -5.27 -17.80 0.74
CA VAL A 246 -6.20 -16.77 0.24
C VAL A 246 -5.83 -15.41 0.80
N LEU A 247 -5.61 -15.29 2.11
CA LEU A 247 -5.20 -14.05 2.78
C LEU A 247 -3.85 -13.53 2.24
N LEU A 248 -2.86 -14.42 2.04
CA LEU A 248 -1.59 -14.04 1.41
C LEU A 248 -1.75 -13.58 -0.05
N GLY A 249 -2.72 -14.16 -0.76
CA GLY A 249 -3.08 -13.72 -2.12
C GLY A 249 -3.61 -12.29 -2.12
N HIS A 250 -4.51 -11.95 -1.20
CA HIS A 250 -5.03 -10.59 -1.05
C HIS A 250 -3.93 -9.55 -0.78
N LEU A 251 -2.88 -9.90 -0.06
CA LEU A 251 -1.74 -8.99 0.15
C LEU A 251 -1.02 -8.60 -1.15
N ASN A 252 -1.27 -9.25 -2.28
CA ASN A 252 -0.68 -8.84 -3.55
C ASN A 252 -1.27 -7.52 -4.05
N HIS A 253 -2.54 -7.23 -3.78
CA HIS A 253 -3.13 -5.91 -4.04
C HIS A 253 -2.41 -4.84 -3.22
N GLU A 254 -2.19 -5.07 -1.92
CA GLU A 254 -1.46 -4.14 -1.05
C GLU A 254 0.00 -3.96 -1.49
N ARG A 255 0.66 -5.01 -1.97
CA ARG A 255 2.03 -4.94 -2.49
C ARG A 255 2.12 -4.11 -3.77
N CYS A 256 1.15 -4.24 -4.67
CA CYS A 256 1.06 -3.39 -5.85
C CYS A 256 0.81 -1.93 -5.45
N GLY A 257 -0.10 -1.67 -4.52
CA GLY A 257 -0.33 -0.32 -4.01
C GLY A 257 0.89 0.28 -3.29
N ASN A 258 1.63 -0.52 -2.51
CA ASN A 258 2.91 -0.09 -1.94
C ASN A 258 3.92 0.31 -3.04
N ALA A 259 4.01 -0.46 -4.12
CA ALA A 259 4.85 -0.11 -5.27
C ALA A 259 4.38 1.18 -5.96
N SER A 260 3.06 1.38 -6.11
CA SER A 260 2.48 2.60 -6.68
C SER A 260 2.82 3.84 -5.84
N MET A 261 2.67 3.74 -4.52
CA MET A 261 3.04 4.84 -3.60
C MET A 261 4.53 5.16 -3.65
N CYS A 262 5.39 4.14 -3.74
CA CYS A 262 6.84 4.35 -3.92
C CYS A 262 7.16 5.09 -5.23
N LEU A 263 6.54 4.68 -6.34
CA LEU A 263 6.70 5.35 -7.63
C LEU A 263 6.17 6.78 -7.61
N GLY A 264 5.01 7.01 -6.99
CA GLY A 264 4.44 8.36 -6.85
C GLY A 264 5.36 9.31 -6.08
N ALA A 265 5.80 8.91 -4.89
CA ALA A 265 6.72 9.71 -4.08
C ALA A 265 8.05 10.00 -4.80
N ALA A 266 8.61 8.98 -5.45
CA ALA A 266 9.84 9.11 -6.22
C ALA A 266 9.67 10.00 -7.46
N GLN A 267 8.53 9.93 -8.14
CA GLN A 267 8.18 10.80 -9.26
C GLN A 267 8.09 12.27 -8.80
N GLY A 268 7.42 12.53 -7.67
CA GLY A 268 7.35 13.87 -7.08
C GLY A 268 8.74 14.43 -6.76
N ALA A 269 9.59 13.62 -6.12
CA ALA A 269 10.97 14.01 -5.82
C ALA A 269 11.80 14.27 -7.08
N PHE A 270 11.67 13.42 -8.10
CA PHE A 270 12.33 13.59 -9.40
C PHE A 270 11.95 14.90 -10.07
N GLU A 271 10.67 15.25 -10.11
CA GLU A 271 10.19 16.51 -10.72
C GLU A 271 10.65 17.75 -9.97
N HIS A 272 10.74 17.67 -8.64
CA HIS A 272 11.37 18.72 -7.84
C HIS A 272 12.84 18.89 -8.21
N ALA A 273 13.58 17.79 -8.38
CA ALA A 273 14.98 17.84 -8.80
C ALA A 273 15.17 18.46 -10.18
N VAL A 274 14.34 18.05 -11.17
CA VAL A 274 14.38 18.60 -12.55
C VAL A 274 14.12 20.11 -12.53
N ARG A 275 13.11 20.57 -11.80
CA ARG A 275 12.77 22.01 -11.69
C ARG A 275 13.90 22.78 -11.02
N TYR A 276 14.38 22.28 -9.88
CA TYR A 276 15.46 22.93 -9.13
C TYR A 276 16.73 23.06 -9.94
N MET A 277 17.10 22.03 -10.72
CA MET A 277 18.27 22.07 -11.60
C MET A 277 18.16 23.13 -12.70
N SER A 278 16.95 23.40 -13.21
CA SER A 278 16.73 24.43 -14.23
C SER A 278 16.79 25.85 -13.67
N GLU A 279 16.42 26.03 -12.42
CA GLU A 279 16.32 27.36 -11.75
C GLU A 279 17.59 27.75 -10.98
N ARG A 280 18.26 26.77 -10.37
CA ARG A 280 19.43 27.03 -9.52
C ARG A 280 20.69 27.28 -10.33
N VAL A 281 21.28 28.46 -10.12
CA VAL A 281 22.54 28.90 -10.76
C VAL A 281 23.71 28.73 -9.81
N VAL A 282 24.77 28.10 -10.26
CA VAL A 282 26.06 27.95 -9.55
C VAL A 282 27.19 28.22 -10.52
N GLY A 283 28.14 29.08 -10.17
CA GLY A 283 29.26 29.46 -11.05
C GLY A 283 28.84 30.12 -12.37
N GLY A 284 27.69 30.84 -12.35
CA GLY A 284 27.19 31.61 -13.51
C GLY A 284 26.36 30.79 -14.51
N ARG A 285 26.03 29.53 -14.21
CA ARG A 285 25.21 28.65 -15.10
C ARG A 285 24.21 27.81 -14.29
N PRO A 286 23.07 27.41 -14.88
CA PRO A 286 22.13 26.51 -14.25
C PRO A 286 22.78 25.17 -13.89
N LEU A 287 22.31 24.52 -12.83
CA LEU A 287 22.74 23.16 -12.47
C LEU A 287 22.46 22.16 -13.58
N ALA A 288 21.40 22.39 -14.37
CA ALA A 288 21.03 21.56 -15.52
C ALA A 288 22.13 21.47 -16.59
N ASP A 289 23.06 22.44 -16.66
CA ASP A 289 24.18 22.44 -17.61
C ASP A 289 25.36 21.54 -17.14
N LEU A 290 25.29 21.01 -15.93
CA LEU A 290 26.34 20.18 -15.36
C LEU A 290 26.12 18.71 -15.73
N GLN A 291 26.98 18.15 -16.63
CA GLN A 291 26.87 16.78 -17.14
C GLN A 291 26.75 15.73 -16.03
N GLY A 292 27.49 15.86 -14.92
CA GLY A 292 27.42 14.93 -13.80
C GLY A 292 26.05 14.91 -13.11
N LEU A 293 25.30 16.01 -13.12
CA LEU A 293 23.92 16.08 -12.62
C LEU A 293 22.91 15.56 -13.66
N GLN A 294 23.16 15.75 -14.95
CA GLN A 294 22.36 15.16 -16.03
C GLN A 294 22.40 13.63 -15.96
N TRP A 295 23.57 13.03 -15.65
CA TRP A 295 23.69 11.58 -15.45
C TRP A 295 22.85 11.08 -14.26
N LYS A 296 22.81 11.84 -13.17
CA LYS A 296 21.92 11.51 -12.02
C LYS A 296 20.45 11.47 -12.45
N LEU A 297 19.97 12.47 -13.22
CA LEU A 297 18.61 12.47 -13.75
C LEU A 297 18.36 11.26 -14.68
N ALA A 298 19.32 10.91 -15.51
CA ALA A 298 19.21 9.74 -16.40
C ALA A 298 19.09 8.44 -15.60
N ASP A 299 19.91 8.24 -14.57
CA ASP A 299 19.86 7.06 -13.70
C ASP A 299 18.54 6.99 -12.94
N MET A 300 18.06 8.13 -12.41
CA MET A 300 16.75 8.23 -11.75
C MET A 300 15.61 7.85 -12.71
N ALA A 301 15.61 8.37 -13.93
CA ALA A 301 14.61 8.07 -14.94
C ALA A 301 14.59 6.58 -15.32
N VAL A 302 15.76 5.96 -15.53
CA VAL A 302 15.88 4.52 -15.83
C VAL A 302 15.29 3.67 -14.70
N GLN A 303 15.57 4.01 -13.44
CA GLN A 303 15.03 3.29 -12.28
C GLN A 303 13.50 3.41 -12.18
N LEU A 304 12.96 4.62 -12.37
CA LEU A 304 11.51 4.88 -12.33
C LEU A 304 10.79 4.11 -13.44
N GLU A 305 11.24 4.23 -14.69
CA GLU A 305 10.60 3.59 -15.83
C GLU A 305 10.66 2.06 -15.74
N GLY A 306 11.80 1.51 -15.35
CA GLY A 306 11.94 0.06 -15.15
C GLY A 306 10.98 -0.47 -14.09
N ALA A 307 10.85 0.21 -12.96
CA ALA A 307 9.94 -0.18 -11.88
C ALA A 307 8.47 0.00 -12.29
N ARG A 308 8.12 1.07 -13.02
CA ARG A 308 6.76 1.33 -13.54
C ARG A 308 6.31 0.25 -14.52
N LEU A 309 7.19 -0.20 -15.42
CA LEU A 309 6.91 -1.30 -16.35
C LEU A 309 6.62 -2.62 -15.60
N LEU A 310 7.37 -2.93 -14.55
CA LEU A 310 7.14 -4.12 -13.73
C LEU A 310 5.81 -4.03 -12.98
N LEU A 311 5.48 -2.87 -12.40
CA LEU A 311 4.20 -2.65 -11.73
C LEU A 311 3.04 -2.72 -12.71
N GLY A 312 3.12 -2.02 -13.84
CA GLY A 312 2.11 -2.03 -14.88
C GLY A 312 1.81 -3.44 -15.41
N ARG A 313 2.85 -4.28 -15.52
CA ARG A 313 2.66 -5.70 -15.84
C ARG A 313 1.92 -6.46 -14.73
N ALA A 314 2.30 -6.27 -13.47
CA ALA A 314 1.69 -6.98 -12.35
C ALA A 314 0.19 -6.67 -12.22
N VAL A 315 -0.19 -5.38 -12.27
CA VAL A 315 -1.59 -4.95 -12.11
C VAL A 315 -2.46 -5.35 -13.30
N ARG A 316 -1.94 -5.29 -14.54
CA ARG A 316 -2.71 -5.70 -15.73
C ARG A 316 -2.93 -7.21 -15.81
N LEU A 317 -2.01 -8.01 -15.29
CA LEU A 317 -2.17 -9.46 -15.24
C LEU A 317 -3.19 -9.92 -14.20
N ALA A 318 -3.63 -9.07 -13.29
CA ALA A 318 -4.75 -9.36 -12.39
C ALA A 318 -6.04 -9.60 -13.18
N GLY A 319 -6.24 -8.85 -14.28
CA GLY A 319 -7.50 -8.87 -15.02
C GLY A 319 -8.68 -8.34 -14.21
N ASP A 320 -9.88 -8.46 -14.74
CA ASP A 320 -11.09 -7.96 -14.09
C ASP A 320 -11.43 -8.80 -12.85
N GLY A 321 -11.36 -8.18 -11.67
CA GLY A 321 -11.69 -8.81 -10.39
C GLY A 321 -10.73 -9.91 -9.91
N GLY A 322 -9.62 -10.12 -10.61
CA GLY A 322 -8.59 -11.09 -10.23
C GLY A 322 -7.58 -10.54 -9.22
N THR A 323 -6.59 -11.35 -8.89
CA THR A 323 -5.49 -10.99 -7.97
C THR A 323 -4.18 -10.88 -8.73
N PRO A 324 -3.37 -9.84 -8.52
CA PRO A 324 -2.07 -9.71 -9.15
C PRO A 324 -1.19 -10.95 -8.89
N PRO A 325 -0.54 -11.51 -9.93
CA PRO A 325 0.27 -12.72 -9.79
C PRO A 325 1.42 -12.53 -8.81
N PRO A 326 1.67 -13.50 -7.92
CA PRO A 326 2.62 -13.33 -6.81
C PRO A 326 4.06 -13.02 -7.23
N LEU A 327 4.56 -13.61 -8.32
CA LEU A 327 5.94 -13.38 -8.76
C LEU A 327 6.11 -11.98 -9.36
N GLU A 328 5.21 -11.58 -10.23
CA GLU A 328 5.19 -10.26 -10.85
C GLU A 328 5.03 -9.16 -9.80
N THR A 329 4.15 -9.37 -8.83
CA THR A 329 3.95 -8.47 -7.69
C THR A 329 5.21 -8.33 -6.84
N ALA A 330 5.89 -9.43 -6.54
CA ALA A 330 7.14 -9.39 -5.78
C ALA A 330 8.26 -8.66 -6.54
N LEU A 331 8.37 -8.88 -7.86
CA LEU A 331 9.31 -8.17 -8.73
C LEU A 331 9.02 -6.66 -8.75
N ALA A 332 7.74 -6.29 -8.95
CA ALA A 332 7.29 -4.89 -8.98
C ALA A 332 7.59 -4.18 -7.66
N LYS A 333 7.19 -4.78 -6.53
CA LYS A 333 7.42 -4.19 -5.21
C LYS A 333 8.91 -4.03 -4.91
N ALA A 334 9.73 -5.05 -5.14
CA ALA A 334 11.17 -4.97 -4.90
C ALA A 334 11.83 -3.87 -5.75
N ALA A 335 11.48 -3.79 -7.03
CA ALA A 335 12.01 -2.77 -7.95
C ALA A 335 11.57 -1.36 -7.53
N ALA A 336 10.27 -1.13 -7.27
CA ALA A 336 9.74 0.17 -6.89
C ALA A 336 10.32 0.68 -5.57
N ASN A 337 10.45 -0.18 -4.54
CA ASN A 337 11.05 0.21 -3.28
C ASN A 337 12.53 0.62 -3.43
N LEU A 338 13.29 -0.10 -4.25
CA LEU A 338 14.71 0.21 -4.49
C LEU A 338 14.87 1.47 -5.34
N ALA A 339 14.06 1.63 -6.39
CA ALA A 339 14.03 2.82 -7.23
C ALA A 339 13.67 4.07 -6.40
N ALA A 340 12.63 4.00 -5.57
CA ALA A 340 12.19 5.12 -4.74
C ALA A 340 13.28 5.56 -3.75
N LYS A 341 13.97 4.61 -3.10
CA LYS A 341 15.11 4.94 -2.23
C LYS A 341 16.19 5.69 -2.97
N PHE A 342 16.58 5.22 -4.14
CA PHE A 342 17.61 5.83 -4.96
C PHE A 342 17.20 7.22 -5.43
N VAL A 343 16.00 7.34 -6.00
CA VAL A 343 15.50 8.59 -6.58
C VAL A 343 15.30 9.68 -5.52
N CYS A 344 14.69 9.35 -4.37
CA CYS A 344 14.50 10.35 -3.30
C CYS A 344 15.83 10.80 -2.68
N ASP A 345 16.81 9.90 -2.55
CA ASP A 345 18.16 10.22 -2.06
C ASP A 345 18.88 11.18 -3.03
N GLU A 346 18.89 10.84 -4.33
CA GLU A 346 19.53 11.66 -5.34
C GLU A 346 18.83 13.01 -5.55
N ALA A 347 17.50 13.06 -5.48
CA ALA A 347 16.74 14.31 -5.54
C ALA A 347 17.09 15.24 -4.38
N MET A 348 17.18 14.71 -3.17
CA MET A 348 17.61 15.43 -1.98
C MET A 348 19.05 15.94 -2.14
N GLN A 349 19.96 15.08 -2.64
CA GLN A 349 21.36 15.44 -2.88
C GLN A 349 21.52 16.57 -3.93
N ILE A 350 20.71 16.55 -5.00
CA ILE A 350 20.70 17.61 -6.03
C ILE A 350 20.33 18.98 -5.43
N HIS A 351 19.42 19.03 -4.45
CA HIS A 351 19.02 20.26 -3.78
C HIS A 351 20.07 20.77 -2.75
N GLY A 352 21.07 19.95 -2.42
CA GLY A 352 22.07 20.31 -1.40
C GLY A 352 21.42 20.60 -0.03
N GLY A 353 21.83 21.66 0.65
CA GLY A 353 21.28 22.01 1.97
C GLY A 353 19.77 22.25 1.98
N TYR A 354 19.19 22.73 0.90
CA TYR A 354 17.74 22.87 0.76
C TYR A 354 16.99 21.53 0.73
N GLY A 355 17.60 20.48 0.17
CA GLY A 355 17.01 19.14 0.19
C GLY A 355 16.88 18.54 1.59
N TYR A 356 17.70 19.00 2.54
CA TYR A 356 17.69 18.58 3.94
C TYR A 356 16.78 19.47 4.82
N SER A 357 16.28 20.59 4.27
CA SER A 357 15.38 21.51 4.97
C SER A 357 13.92 21.05 4.84
N ARG A 358 13.15 21.21 5.93
CA ARG A 358 11.70 20.97 5.95
C ARG A 358 10.88 21.97 5.10
N GLU A 359 11.51 22.99 4.57
CA GLU A 359 10.88 23.94 3.62
C GLU A 359 10.63 23.29 2.25
N TYR A 360 11.29 22.16 1.96
CA TYR A 360 11.12 21.37 0.75
C TYR A 360 10.54 19.97 1.09
N PRO A 361 9.76 19.37 0.21
CA PRO A 361 9.11 18.08 0.51
C PRO A 361 10.07 16.87 0.44
N LEU A 362 11.33 17.07 0.05
CA LEU A 362 12.25 15.98 -0.27
C LEU A 362 12.69 15.19 0.96
N GLU A 363 12.95 15.87 2.09
CA GLU A 363 13.34 15.19 3.32
C GLU A 363 12.18 14.33 3.84
N ARG A 364 10.90 14.78 3.69
CA ARG A 364 9.72 13.99 4.04
C ARG A 364 9.60 12.79 3.10
N ALA A 365 9.68 13.01 1.78
CA ALA A 365 9.65 11.91 0.80
C ALA A 365 10.71 10.85 1.11
N TYR A 366 11.95 11.26 1.42
CA TYR A 366 13.04 10.34 1.81
C TYR A 366 12.71 9.53 3.06
N ARG A 367 12.14 10.16 4.09
CA ARG A 367 11.74 9.47 5.33
C ARG A 367 10.61 8.48 5.06
N ASP A 368 9.61 8.88 4.31
CA ASP A 368 8.40 8.11 4.06
C ASP A 368 8.65 6.88 3.22
N ILE A 369 9.40 7.00 2.10
CA ILE A 369 9.70 5.83 1.26
C ILE A 369 10.55 4.79 2.02
N ARG A 370 11.26 5.20 3.03
CA ARG A 370 12.02 4.25 3.84
C ARG A 370 11.11 3.32 4.63
N GLY A 371 9.99 3.84 5.15
CA GLY A 371 8.94 3.06 5.82
C GLY A 371 8.26 2.06 4.89
N LEU A 372 7.94 2.47 3.65
CA LEU A 372 7.31 1.60 2.66
C LEU A 372 8.14 0.35 2.30
N CYS A 373 9.46 0.39 2.49
CA CYS A 373 10.31 -0.78 2.27
C CYS A 373 10.06 -1.95 3.24
N PHE A 374 9.38 -1.70 4.36
CA PHE A 374 9.07 -2.71 5.37
C PHE A 374 7.63 -3.23 5.25
N GLY A 375 6.66 -2.36 4.93
CA GLY A 375 5.23 -2.69 4.84
C GLY A 375 4.92 -3.75 3.77
N ALA A 376 3.88 -4.55 3.99
CA ALA A 376 3.42 -5.64 3.10
C ALA A 376 4.51 -6.68 2.74
N GLY A 377 5.47 -6.88 3.65
CA GLY A 377 6.65 -7.74 3.48
C GLY A 377 7.86 -7.01 2.93
N THR A 378 8.99 -7.11 3.64
CA THR A 378 10.23 -6.39 3.34
C THR A 378 10.78 -6.69 1.93
N VAL A 379 11.68 -5.84 1.44
CA VAL A 379 12.40 -6.09 0.17
C VAL A 379 13.13 -7.44 0.20
N GLU A 380 13.68 -7.83 1.36
CA GLU A 380 14.35 -9.11 1.56
C GLU A 380 13.36 -10.29 1.48
N ALA A 381 12.16 -10.15 2.05
CA ALA A 381 11.10 -11.15 1.92
C ALA A 381 10.68 -11.33 0.45
N GLN A 382 10.54 -10.23 -0.32
CA GLN A 382 10.29 -10.31 -1.76
C GLN A 382 11.44 -11.02 -2.50
N ARG A 383 12.70 -10.66 -2.20
CA ARG A 383 13.88 -11.31 -2.79
C ARG A 383 13.95 -12.80 -2.49
N ASN A 384 13.64 -13.22 -1.27
CA ASN A 384 13.57 -14.63 -0.91
C ASN A 384 12.52 -15.37 -1.73
N PHE A 385 11.32 -14.79 -1.85
CA PHE A 385 10.24 -15.37 -2.66
C PHE A 385 10.63 -15.46 -4.13
N ILE A 386 11.16 -14.38 -4.73
CA ILE A 386 11.63 -14.35 -6.12
C ILE A 386 12.70 -15.42 -6.33
N GLY A 387 13.73 -15.44 -5.48
CA GLY A 387 14.87 -16.37 -5.60
C GLY A 387 14.42 -17.84 -5.57
N LEU A 388 13.53 -18.19 -4.63
CA LEU A 388 12.95 -19.53 -4.54
C LEU A 388 12.14 -19.90 -5.79
N ARG A 389 11.34 -18.98 -6.34
CA ARG A 389 10.55 -19.23 -7.55
C ARG A 389 11.42 -19.39 -8.78
N VAL A 390 12.43 -18.55 -8.95
CA VAL A 390 13.39 -18.63 -10.06
C VAL A 390 14.19 -19.93 -9.97
N ALA A 391 14.70 -20.28 -8.80
CA ALA A 391 15.45 -21.53 -8.59
C ALA A 391 14.60 -22.80 -8.84
N ALA A 392 13.29 -22.73 -8.51
CA ALA A 392 12.35 -23.82 -8.78
C ALA A 392 11.83 -23.86 -10.22
N GLY A 393 12.31 -22.99 -11.12
CA GLY A 393 11.87 -22.96 -12.49
C GLY A 393 10.76 -21.97 -12.82
N GLY A 394 10.45 -21.07 -11.90
CA GLY A 394 9.54 -19.96 -12.18
C GLY A 394 10.07 -19.08 -13.30
N ARG A 395 9.22 -18.78 -14.30
CA ARG A 395 9.61 -17.91 -15.42
C ARG A 395 9.60 -16.45 -15.00
N THR A 396 10.69 -15.75 -15.26
CA THR A 396 10.77 -14.28 -15.16
C THR A 396 10.33 -13.60 -16.48
N GLY A 397 9.44 -14.23 -17.27
CA GLY A 397 8.88 -13.65 -18.50
C GLY A 397 9.69 -13.86 -19.78
N SER A 398 10.89 -14.42 -19.74
CA SER A 398 11.61 -14.83 -20.95
C SER A 398 11.21 -16.27 -21.31
N PRO A 399 10.56 -16.52 -22.46
CA PRO A 399 10.39 -17.87 -22.96
C PRO A 399 11.76 -18.49 -23.24
N GLY A 400 12.00 -19.72 -22.80
CA GLY A 400 13.05 -20.57 -23.37
C GLY A 400 14.42 -20.53 -22.73
N TRP A 401 14.71 -19.81 -21.63
CA TRP A 401 16.05 -19.89 -21.03
C TRP A 401 16.36 -21.21 -20.29
N ARG A 402 15.35 -22.09 -20.12
CA ARG A 402 15.52 -23.45 -19.59
C ARG A 402 15.39 -24.55 -20.65
N ASP A 403 14.97 -24.18 -21.85
CA ASP A 403 14.86 -25.13 -22.96
C ASP A 403 16.11 -25.13 -23.84
N ALA A 404 17.20 -24.47 -23.39
CA ALA A 404 18.52 -24.42 -24.05
C ALA A 404 19.53 -25.31 -23.31
#